data_cc4332d3e87ef465159ea6bce96189be
#
_entry.id   cc4332d3e87ef465159ea6bce96189be
#
_cell.length_a   1.000
_cell.length_b   1.000
_cell.length_c   1.000
_cell.angle_alpha   90.00
_cell.angle_beta   90.00
_cell.angle_gamma   90.00
#
_symmetry.space_group_name_H-M   'P 1'
#
loop_
_entity.id
_entity.type
_entity.pdbx_description
1 polymer ?
#
loop_
_entity_poly.entity_id
_entity_poly.type
_entity_poly.pdbx_seq_one_letter_code
_entity_poly.pdbx_strand_id
1 'polypeptide(L)'
;MTLDISFLPMRVLIDGHDTDGNLVLADNQLAAVFVRLDGTYHDPEHKGWWHLEAGFGKCNIQHAPLFKTPEEAGAWIEQILMRKAA
;
A
#
# COMPACT_ATOMS: atom_id res chain seq x y z
N MET A 1 -0.91 12.36 19.19
CA MET A 1 -1.94 12.48 18.16
C MET A 1 -1.87 11.26 17.25
N THR A 2 -2.97 10.55 17.13
CA THR A 2 -3.01 9.35 16.29
C THR A 2 -3.64 9.68 14.95
N LEU A 3 -3.15 9.01 13.89
CA LEU A 3 -3.76 9.08 12.58
C LEU A 3 -4.87 8.07 12.49
N ASP A 4 -5.94 8.44 11.82
CA ASP A 4 -7.04 7.54 11.54
C ASP A 4 -6.77 6.86 10.19
N ILE A 5 -6.29 5.63 10.25
CA ILE A 5 -5.97 4.86 9.05
C ILE A 5 -7.21 4.07 8.63
N SER A 6 -7.61 4.24 7.39
CA SER A 6 -8.73 3.51 6.84
C SER A 6 -8.35 2.94 5.48
N PHE A 7 -9.18 2.01 4.99
CA PHE A 7 -8.91 1.28 3.76
C PHE A 7 -10.11 1.36 2.83
N LEU A 8 -9.82 1.48 1.54
CA LEU A 8 -10.86 1.46 0.52
C LEU A 8 -10.46 0.46 -0.55
N PRO A 9 -11.05 -0.75 -0.55
CA PRO A 9 -10.77 -1.73 -1.60
C PRO A 9 -11.26 -1.23 -2.96
N MET A 10 -10.44 -1.44 -3.98
CA MET A 10 -10.77 -0.94 -5.31
C MET A 10 -9.93 -1.69 -6.34
N ARG A 11 -10.52 -1.97 -7.51
CA ARG A 11 -9.73 -2.52 -8.62
C ARG A 11 -8.82 -1.42 -9.16
N VAL A 12 -7.58 -1.79 -9.47
CA VAL A 12 -6.59 -0.86 -10.01
C VAL A 12 -6.13 -1.36 -11.36
N LEU A 13 -6.13 -0.49 -12.35
CA LEU A 13 -5.69 -0.83 -13.70
C LEU A 13 -4.18 -0.67 -13.79
N ILE A 14 -3.50 -1.80 -14.03
CA ILE A 14 -2.04 -1.85 -14.12
C ILE A 14 -1.67 -2.36 -15.51
N ASP A 15 -1.02 -1.51 -16.32
CA ASP A 15 -0.45 -1.88 -17.62
C ASP A 15 -1.35 -2.80 -18.45
N GLY A 16 -2.63 -2.41 -18.62
CA GLY A 16 -3.55 -3.14 -19.48
C GLY A 16 -4.29 -4.28 -18.81
N HIS A 17 -4.03 -4.55 -17.54
CA HIS A 17 -4.83 -5.49 -16.74
C HIS A 17 -5.15 -4.87 -15.40
N ASP A 18 -6.21 -5.38 -14.77
CA ASP A 18 -6.59 -4.89 -13.46
C ASP A 18 -6.21 -5.90 -12.38
N THR A 19 -6.07 -5.42 -11.17
CA THR A 19 -5.77 -6.26 -10.02
C THR A 19 -6.50 -5.71 -8.80
N ASP A 20 -6.61 -6.55 -7.78
CA ASP A 20 -7.16 -6.10 -6.52
C ASP A 20 -6.24 -5.05 -5.91
N GLY A 21 -6.82 -3.93 -5.52
CA GLY A 21 -6.11 -2.87 -4.87
C GLY A 21 -6.74 -2.52 -3.55
N ASN A 22 -5.98 -1.79 -2.75
CA ASN A 22 -6.48 -1.27 -1.49
C ASN A 22 -5.86 0.12 -1.29
N LEU A 23 -6.73 1.12 -1.24
CA LEU A 23 -6.29 2.48 -0.95
C LEU A 23 -6.14 2.64 0.56
N VAL A 24 -5.03 3.22 0.97
CA VAL A 24 -4.80 3.50 2.38
C VAL A 24 -4.98 5.00 2.60
N LEU A 25 -5.92 5.35 3.46
CA LEU A 25 -6.21 6.74 3.77
C LEU A 25 -5.76 7.05 5.19
N ALA A 26 -5.19 8.24 5.36
CA ALA A 26 -4.82 8.77 6.66
C ALA A 26 -5.64 10.03 6.88
N ASP A 27 -6.48 10.03 7.91
CA ASP A 27 -7.41 11.14 8.20
C ASP A 27 -8.24 11.50 6.96
N ASN A 28 -8.75 10.47 6.26
CA ASN A 28 -9.58 10.59 5.06
C ASN A 28 -8.85 11.15 3.84
N GLN A 29 -7.52 11.21 3.89
CA GLN A 29 -6.73 11.64 2.73
C GLN A 29 -5.94 10.46 2.18
N LEU A 30 -5.90 10.33 0.87
CA LEU A 30 -5.21 9.22 0.23
C LEU A 30 -3.71 9.33 0.48
N ALA A 31 -3.15 8.31 1.13
CA ALA A 31 -1.72 8.25 1.42
C ALA A 31 -0.98 7.30 0.51
N ALA A 32 -1.59 6.17 0.16
CA ALA A 32 -0.90 5.15 -0.63
C ALA A 32 -1.90 4.23 -1.32
N VAL A 33 -1.45 3.59 -2.41
CA VAL A 33 -2.20 2.57 -3.13
C VAL A 33 -1.38 1.30 -3.10
N PHE A 34 -1.96 0.23 -2.59
CA PHE A 34 -1.36 -1.09 -2.60
C PHE A 34 -2.11 -1.99 -3.56
N VAL A 35 -1.39 -2.85 -4.26
CA VAL A 35 -1.99 -3.82 -5.17
C VAL A 35 -1.56 -5.21 -4.77
N ARG A 36 -2.45 -6.18 -5.00
CA ARG A 36 -2.20 -7.57 -4.66
C ARG A 36 -1.44 -8.25 -5.79
N LEU A 37 -0.38 -8.95 -5.43
CA LEU A 37 0.42 -9.70 -6.41
C LEU A 37 -0.32 -10.98 -6.78
N ASP A 38 -0.40 -11.26 -8.09
CA ASP A 38 -1.12 -12.44 -8.57
C ASP A 38 -0.20 -13.63 -8.84
N GLY A 39 1.11 -13.41 -8.71
CA GLY A 39 2.10 -14.47 -8.94
C GLY A 39 2.49 -14.65 -10.40
N THR A 40 1.88 -13.94 -11.34
CA THR A 40 2.17 -14.09 -12.77
C THR A 40 3.51 -13.48 -13.13
N TYR A 41 3.77 -12.25 -12.67
CA TYR A 41 4.98 -11.51 -13.00
C TYR A 41 5.91 -11.34 -11.81
N HIS A 42 5.60 -11.99 -10.70
CA HIS A 42 6.33 -11.87 -9.45
C HIS A 42 6.64 -13.25 -8.92
N ASP A 43 7.51 -13.30 -7.92
CA ASP A 43 7.88 -14.54 -7.26
C ASP A 43 6.61 -15.25 -6.75
N PRO A 44 6.38 -16.53 -7.16
CA PRO A 44 5.19 -17.26 -6.72
C PRO A 44 5.07 -17.35 -5.19
N GLU A 45 6.18 -17.28 -4.46
CA GLU A 45 6.17 -17.30 -3.00
C GLU A 45 5.44 -16.10 -2.41
N HIS A 46 5.33 -15.00 -3.17
CA HIS A 46 4.68 -13.78 -2.71
C HIS A 46 3.29 -13.60 -3.31
N LYS A 47 2.72 -14.66 -3.90
CA LYS A 47 1.37 -14.58 -4.43
C LYS A 47 0.40 -14.21 -3.31
N GLY A 48 -0.42 -13.19 -3.58
CA GLY A 48 -1.38 -12.71 -2.60
C GLY A 48 -0.84 -11.66 -1.63
N TRP A 49 0.45 -11.36 -1.71
CA TRP A 49 1.02 -10.28 -0.90
C TRP A 49 0.71 -8.93 -1.53
N TRP A 50 0.89 -7.87 -0.77
CA TRP A 50 0.54 -6.51 -1.18
C TRP A 50 1.80 -5.70 -1.45
N HIS A 51 1.77 -4.97 -2.55
CA HIS A 51 2.89 -4.18 -3.07
C HIS A 51 2.49 -2.71 -3.12
N LEU A 52 3.38 -1.83 -2.70
CA LEU A 52 3.15 -0.38 -2.78
C LEU A 52 3.25 0.05 -4.25
N GLU A 53 2.09 0.35 -4.85
CA GLU A 53 2.05 0.79 -6.25
C GLU A 53 2.28 2.28 -6.37
N ALA A 54 1.72 3.07 -5.46
CA ALA A 54 1.89 4.51 -5.44
C ALA A 54 1.81 5.01 -4.02
N GLY A 55 2.67 5.95 -3.67
CA GLY A 55 2.64 6.64 -2.40
C GLY A 55 2.75 8.13 -2.61
N PHE A 56 2.18 8.90 -1.70
CA PHE A 56 2.13 10.36 -1.81
C PHE A 56 2.91 10.98 -0.66
N GLY A 57 3.66 12.05 -0.97
CA GLY A 57 4.48 12.72 0.03
C GLY A 57 5.50 11.77 0.65
N LYS A 58 5.48 11.66 1.97
CA LYS A 58 6.41 10.79 2.71
C LYS A 58 6.25 9.33 2.35
N CYS A 59 5.10 8.93 1.81
CA CYS A 59 4.81 7.54 1.46
C CYS A 59 5.31 7.17 0.07
N ASN A 60 5.91 8.09 -0.66
CA ASN A 60 6.51 7.82 -1.96
C ASN A 60 7.89 7.21 -1.74
N ILE A 61 7.94 5.90 -1.54
CA ILE A 61 9.15 5.19 -1.15
C ILE A 61 9.50 4.16 -2.21
N GLN A 62 10.74 4.24 -2.71
CA GLN A 62 11.27 3.22 -3.61
C GLN A 62 11.67 2.00 -2.78
N HIS A 63 11.49 0.83 -3.36
CA HIS A 63 11.89 -0.44 -2.72
C HIS A 63 11.18 -0.69 -1.40
N ALA A 64 9.89 -0.35 -1.34
CA ALA A 64 9.08 -0.65 -0.16
C ALA A 64 8.98 -2.16 0.03
N PRO A 65 8.87 -2.64 1.27
CA PRO A 65 8.70 -4.08 1.50
C PRO A 65 7.33 -4.55 1.01
N LEU A 66 7.20 -5.86 0.87
CA LEU A 66 5.91 -6.49 0.59
C LEU A 66 5.21 -6.81 1.90
N PHE A 67 3.89 -6.81 1.88
CA PHE A 67 3.09 -7.07 3.08
C PHE A 67 2.13 -8.21 2.81
N LYS A 68 1.93 -9.04 3.82
CA LYS A 68 1.01 -10.17 3.71
C LYS A 68 -0.44 -9.74 3.73
N THR A 69 -0.75 -8.65 4.44
CA THR A 69 -2.13 -8.16 4.58
C THR A 69 -2.18 -6.65 4.39
N PRO A 70 -3.34 -6.12 3.98
CA PRO A 70 -3.50 -4.67 3.92
C PRO A 70 -3.31 -3.99 5.28
N GLU A 71 -3.69 -4.67 6.36
CA GLU A 71 -3.54 -4.13 7.71
C GLU A 71 -2.08 -3.88 8.06
N GLU A 72 -1.19 -4.82 7.67
CA GLU A 72 0.24 -4.62 7.88
C GLU A 72 0.76 -3.44 7.07
N ALA A 73 0.29 -3.31 5.82
CA ALA A 73 0.66 -2.19 4.97
C ALA A 73 0.19 -0.87 5.57
N GLY A 74 -1.02 -0.83 6.09
CA GLY A 74 -1.56 0.37 6.73
C GLY A 74 -0.76 0.76 7.97
N ALA A 75 -0.35 -0.21 8.78
CA ALA A 75 0.47 0.05 9.96
C ALA A 75 1.82 0.65 9.56
N TRP A 76 2.40 0.16 8.48
CA TRP A 76 3.66 0.69 7.96
C TRP A 76 3.50 2.13 7.49
N ILE A 77 2.39 2.44 6.79
CA ILE A 77 2.10 3.81 6.35
C ILE A 77 1.95 4.73 7.56
N GLU A 78 1.24 4.27 8.58
CA GLU A 78 1.09 5.06 9.81
C GLU A 78 2.43 5.39 10.43
N GLN A 79 3.34 4.41 10.50
CA GLN A 79 4.67 4.64 11.05
C GLN A 79 5.43 5.69 10.26
N ILE A 80 5.34 5.65 8.94
CA ILE A 80 6.04 6.62 8.10
C ILE A 80 5.50 8.03 8.35
N LEU A 81 4.18 8.17 8.40
CA LEU A 81 3.55 9.47 8.57
C LEU A 81 3.77 10.03 9.97
N MET A 82 3.96 9.16 10.96
CA MET A 82 4.20 9.58 12.34
C MET A 82 5.66 9.88 12.63
N ARG A 83 6.57 9.59 11.71
CA ARG A 83 8.00 9.87 11.91
C ARG A 83 8.24 11.35 12.02
N LYS A 84 9.00 11.72 13.02
CA LYS A 84 9.48 13.08 13.13
C LYS A 84 10.64 13.29 12.18
N ALA A 85 10.72 14.47 11.59
CA ALA A 85 11.89 14.82 10.79
C ALA A 85 13.12 14.81 11.69
N ALA A 86 14.17 14.16 11.22
CA ALA A 86 15.43 14.12 11.96
C ALA A 86 16.15 15.47 11.87
#